data_023ce53c81b8cb1eb000a8c75754cda0
#
_entry.id   023ce53c81b8cb1eb000a8c75754cda0
#
_cell.length_a   1.000
_cell.length_b   1.000
_cell.length_c   1.000
_cell.angle_alpha   90.00
_cell.angle_beta   90.00
_cell.angle_gamma   90.00
#
_symmetry.space_group_name_H-M   'P 1'
#
loop_
_entity.id
_entity.type
_entity.pdbx_description
1 polymer ?
#
loop_
_entity_poly.entity_id
_entity_poly.type
_entity_poly.pdbx_seq_one_letter_code
_entity_poly.pdbx_strand_id
1 'polypeptide(L)'
;MPEQREILNANEIRKFTNELTYRRYLMNKGKIQELFRKMTLQEYIALYTIESERENSPNNNGRTYLKDLSEKMQLTIRQTSKMVEKLKDRVLVLWSYEGSGSEGAYVTVTETGQKLFKGQEMILRECYGKVINKFGKDNLIMLLKMMKQLDNLMCSEIKGMGEVDSYGRADEADE
;
A
#
# COMPACT_ATOMS: atom_id res chain seq x y z
N MET A 1 -17.00 -14.00 -29.59
CA MET A 1 -16.66 -12.86 -30.46
C MET A 1 -15.56 -12.07 -29.76
N PRO A 2 -14.40 -11.80 -30.38
CA PRO A 2 -13.41 -10.93 -29.77
C PRO A 2 -13.99 -9.52 -29.70
N GLU A 3 -14.09 -8.95 -28.49
CA GLU A 3 -14.38 -7.55 -28.30
C GLU A 3 -13.36 -6.72 -29.10
N GLN A 4 -13.81 -6.02 -30.11
CA GLN A 4 -13.00 -5.00 -30.81
C GLN A 4 -12.64 -3.96 -29.75
N ARG A 5 -11.41 -3.96 -29.26
CA ARG A 5 -10.89 -2.88 -28.44
C ARG A 5 -10.92 -1.60 -29.28
N GLU A 6 -11.79 -0.70 -28.93
CA GLU A 6 -11.89 0.62 -29.55
C GLU A 6 -10.53 1.32 -29.40
N ILE A 7 -9.92 1.72 -30.52
CA ILE A 7 -8.63 2.41 -30.52
C ILE A 7 -8.90 3.86 -30.13
N LEU A 8 -8.51 4.21 -28.91
CA LEU A 8 -8.64 5.58 -28.39
C LEU A 8 -7.79 6.56 -29.21
N ASN A 9 -8.36 7.70 -29.56
CA ASN A 9 -7.60 8.78 -30.18
C ASN A 9 -6.82 9.60 -29.12
N ALA A 10 -5.85 10.41 -29.60
CA ALA A 10 -4.96 11.17 -28.71
C ALA A 10 -5.70 12.13 -27.75
N ASN A 11 -6.85 12.69 -28.16
CA ASN A 11 -7.65 13.58 -27.32
C ASN A 11 -8.38 12.81 -26.21
N GLU A 12 -8.87 11.63 -26.50
CA GLU A 12 -9.49 10.74 -25.52
C GLU A 12 -8.47 10.25 -24.51
N ILE A 13 -7.29 9.81 -24.96
CA ILE A 13 -6.19 9.44 -24.08
C ILE A 13 -5.86 10.58 -23.12
N ARG A 14 -5.66 11.79 -23.64
CA ARG A 14 -5.38 12.98 -22.81
C ARG A 14 -6.48 13.26 -21.79
N LYS A 15 -7.75 13.19 -22.20
CA LYS A 15 -8.90 13.40 -21.32
C LYS A 15 -8.93 12.41 -20.18
N PHE A 16 -8.80 11.10 -20.46
CA PHE A 16 -8.82 10.06 -19.45
C PHE A 16 -7.59 10.10 -18.54
N THR A 17 -6.40 10.39 -19.08
CA THR A 17 -5.18 10.57 -18.30
C THR A 17 -5.34 11.70 -17.28
N ASN A 18 -5.85 12.86 -17.71
CA ASN A 18 -6.06 13.99 -16.83
C ASN A 18 -7.10 13.67 -15.74
N GLU A 19 -8.21 13.01 -16.08
CA GLU A 19 -9.24 12.64 -15.11
C GLU A 19 -8.71 11.62 -14.09
N LEU A 20 -7.99 10.58 -14.52
CA LEU A 20 -7.37 9.61 -13.62
C LEU A 20 -6.36 10.26 -12.67
N THR A 21 -5.50 11.14 -13.22
CA THR A 21 -4.50 11.88 -12.43
C THR A 21 -5.18 12.79 -11.40
N TYR A 22 -6.22 13.50 -11.81
CA TYR A 22 -7.00 14.38 -10.93
C TYR A 22 -7.72 13.60 -9.83
N ARG A 23 -8.36 12.47 -10.14
CA ARG A 23 -9.00 11.60 -9.13
C ARG A 23 -8.00 11.05 -8.13
N ARG A 24 -6.84 10.59 -8.59
CA ARG A 24 -5.74 10.16 -7.70
C ARG A 24 -5.28 11.27 -6.75
N TYR A 25 -5.09 12.47 -7.29
CA TYR A 25 -4.73 13.64 -6.48
C TYR A 25 -5.79 13.94 -5.41
N LEU A 26 -7.09 13.95 -5.76
CA LEU A 26 -8.16 14.17 -4.81
C LEU A 26 -8.26 13.08 -3.75
N MET A 27 -8.05 11.82 -4.12
CA MET A 27 -8.03 10.71 -3.15
C MET A 27 -6.90 10.87 -2.12
N ASN A 28 -5.73 11.32 -2.55
CA ASN A 28 -4.58 11.57 -1.66
C ASN A 28 -4.77 12.80 -0.75
N LYS A 29 -5.53 13.81 -1.20
CA LYS A 29 -5.87 15.01 -0.41
C LYS A 29 -7.18 14.89 0.35
N GLY A 30 -7.91 13.80 0.16
CA GLY A 30 -9.27 13.68 0.65
C GLY A 30 -9.37 13.71 2.17
N LYS A 31 -10.56 14.07 2.64
CA LYS A 31 -10.98 14.12 4.05
C LYS A 31 -10.77 12.81 4.81
N ILE A 32 -10.39 11.74 4.10
CA ILE A 32 -10.06 10.45 4.74
C ILE A 32 -8.90 10.59 5.74
N GLN A 33 -7.96 11.53 5.51
CA GLN A 33 -6.89 11.81 6.47
C GLN A 33 -7.41 12.40 7.78
N GLU A 34 -8.56 13.05 7.77
CA GLU A 34 -9.21 13.56 8.98
C GLU A 34 -9.69 12.43 9.92
N LEU A 35 -9.89 11.21 9.37
CA LEU A 35 -10.20 10.03 10.15
C LEU A 35 -9.00 9.51 10.95
N PHE A 36 -7.77 9.86 10.51
CA PHE A 36 -6.52 9.40 11.11
C PHE A 36 -5.95 10.45 12.09
N ARG A 37 -6.65 10.66 13.23
CA ARG A 37 -6.24 11.68 14.21
C ARG A 37 -5.07 11.25 15.09
N LYS A 38 -4.94 9.97 15.38
CA LYS A 38 -3.95 9.42 16.33
C LYS A 38 -2.79 8.70 15.67
N MET A 39 -2.89 8.41 14.39
CA MET A 39 -1.85 7.78 13.57
C MET A 39 -2.01 8.21 12.11
N THR A 40 -0.97 8.10 11.32
CA THR A 40 -1.05 8.32 9.87
C THR A 40 -1.65 7.10 9.17
N LEU A 41 -2.11 7.28 7.92
CA LEU A 41 -2.57 6.16 7.09
C LEU A 41 -1.46 5.11 6.92
N GLN A 42 -0.20 5.54 6.72
CA GLN A 42 0.93 4.64 6.58
C GLN A 42 1.17 3.81 7.84
N GLU A 43 1.12 4.41 9.03
CA GLU A 43 1.24 3.70 10.30
C GLU A 43 0.10 2.70 10.51
N TYR A 44 -1.13 3.09 10.14
CA TYR A 44 -2.27 2.19 10.19
C TYR A 44 -2.09 0.96 9.29
N ILE A 45 -1.68 1.17 8.03
CA ILE A 45 -1.43 0.06 7.09
C ILE A 45 -0.29 -0.84 7.59
N ALA A 46 0.76 -0.27 8.18
CA ALA A 46 1.85 -1.07 8.78
C ALA A 46 1.33 -1.95 9.93
N LEU A 47 0.58 -1.39 10.87
CA LEU A 47 0.00 -2.16 11.98
C LEU A 47 -1.01 -3.20 11.49
N TYR A 48 -1.84 -2.85 10.50
CA TYR A 48 -2.75 -3.78 9.83
C TYR A 48 -2.00 -4.97 9.21
N THR A 49 -0.91 -4.70 8.51
CA THR A 49 -0.09 -5.74 7.86
C THR A 49 0.50 -6.67 8.90
N ILE A 50 1.06 -6.12 10.00
CA ILE A 50 1.67 -6.91 11.08
C ILE A 50 0.61 -7.76 11.81
N GLU A 51 -0.56 -7.18 12.12
CA GLU A 51 -1.65 -7.91 12.78
C GLU A 51 -2.24 -9.01 11.88
N SER A 52 -2.40 -8.74 10.57
CA SER A 52 -2.86 -9.74 9.60
C SER A 52 -1.88 -10.92 9.49
N GLU A 53 -0.56 -10.67 9.52
CA GLU A 53 0.43 -11.75 9.54
C GLU A 53 0.35 -12.58 10.82
N ARG A 54 0.15 -11.94 11.95
CA ARG A 54 -0.02 -12.63 13.23
C ARG A 54 -1.23 -13.57 13.20
N GLU A 55 -2.33 -13.16 12.58
CA GLU A 55 -3.54 -13.98 12.50
C GLU A 55 -3.42 -15.11 11.47
N ASN A 56 -2.77 -14.86 10.33
CA ASN A 56 -2.64 -15.82 9.24
C ASN A 56 -1.48 -16.81 9.41
N SER A 57 -0.50 -16.49 10.25
CA SER A 57 0.71 -17.30 10.46
C SER A 57 0.95 -17.54 11.94
N PRO A 58 0.08 -18.32 12.64
CA PRO A 58 0.20 -18.55 14.08
C PRO A 58 1.53 -19.21 14.48
N ASN A 59 2.17 -19.93 13.56
CA ASN A 59 3.46 -20.58 13.78
C ASN A 59 4.63 -19.60 13.90
N ASN A 60 4.48 -18.35 13.45
CA ASN A 60 5.52 -17.31 13.53
C ASN A 60 5.49 -16.52 14.84
N ASN A 61 4.75 -16.98 15.87
CA ASN A 61 4.63 -16.30 17.17
C ASN A 61 4.30 -14.78 17.06
N GLY A 62 3.51 -14.39 16.05
CA GLY A 62 3.15 -13.01 15.80
C GLY A 62 4.27 -12.13 15.23
N ARG A 63 5.34 -12.73 14.73
CA ARG A 63 6.49 -12.04 14.14
C ARG A 63 6.22 -11.70 12.68
N THR A 64 6.51 -10.47 12.28
CA THR A 64 6.53 -10.06 10.88
C THR A 64 7.94 -9.60 10.53
N TYR A 65 8.58 -10.27 9.58
CA TYR A 65 9.93 -9.91 9.18
C TYR A 65 9.94 -8.59 8.42
N LEU A 66 11.01 -7.82 8.61
CA LEU A 66 11.13 -6.50 8.01
C LEU A 66 11.09 -6.54 6.47
N LYS A 67 11.65 -7.61 5.89
CA LYS A 67 11.62 -7.87 4.45
C LYS A 67 10.18 -8.05 3.96
N ASP A 68 9.39 -8.91 4.61
CA ASP A 68 8.00 -9.18 4.23
C ASP A 68 7.14 -7.90 4.37
N LEU A 69 7.37 -7.13 5.44
CA LEU A 69 6.70 -5.86 5.65
C LEU A 69 7.06 -4.85 4.54
N SER A 70 8.33 -4.80 4.11
CA SER A 70 8.79 -3.92 3.03
C SER A 70 8.13 -4.26 1.69
N GLU A 71 8.06 -5.54 1.36
CA GLU A 71 7.43 -6.03 0.13
C GLU A 71 5.93 -5.72 0.11
N LYS A 72 5.21 -6.02 1.20
CA LYS A 72 3.77 -5.75 1.30
C LYS A 72 3.42 -4.28 1.26
N MET A 73 4.25 -3.44 1.84
CA MET A 73 4.06 -1.99 1.83
C MET A 73 4.66 -1.30 0.59
N GLN A 74 5.31 -2.05 -0.29
CA GLN A 74 6.01 -1.52 -1.47
C GLN A 74 6.99 -0.39 -1.11
N LEU A 75 7.74 -0.61 -0.03
CA LEU A 75 8.77 0.31 0.48
C LEU A 75 10.14 -0.34 0.37
N THR A 76 11.18 0.48 0.29
CA THR A 76 12.55 -0.04 0.48
C THR A 76 12.76 -0.46 1.93
N ILE A 77 13.70 -1.38 2.20
CA ILE A 77 14.08 -1.78 3.57
C ILE A 77 14.43 -0.57 4.43
N ARG A 78 15.14 0.41 3.87
CA ARG A 78 15.50 1.66 4.57
C ARG A 78 14.28 2.49 4.97
N GLN A 79 13.28 2.60 4.09
CA GLN A 79 12.03 3.32 4.39
C GLN A 79 11.21 2.58 5.43
N THR A 80 11.15 1.24 5.32
CA THR A 80 10.47 0.37 6.29
C THR A 80 11.11 0.46 7.66
N SER A 81 12.45 0.40 7.75
CA SER A 81 13.19 0.58 9.00
C SER A 81 12.86 1.92 9.69
N LYS A 82 12.89 3.02 8.93
CA LYS A 82 12.56 4.35 9.47
C LYS A 82 11.10 4.44 9.96
N MET A 83 10.18 3.77 9.27
CA MET A 83 8.77 3.72 9.68
C MET A 83 8.61 2.90 10.96
N VAL A 84 9.23 1.71 11.02
CA VAL A 84 9.21 0.84 12.20
C VAL A 84 9.84 1.52 13.41
N GLU A 85 10.95 2.26 13.23
CA GLU A 85 11.57 3.05 14.27
C GLU A 85 10.61 4.07 14.90
N LYS A 86 9.86 4.81 14.06
CA LYS A 86 8.82 5.73 14.55
C LYS A 86 7.70 5.01 15.34
N LEU A 87 7.28 3.82 14.89
CA LEU A 87 6.28 3.03 15.61
C LEU A 87 6.84 2.52 16.95
N LYS A 88 8.11 2.11 16.97
CA LYS A 88 8.83 1.67 18.17
C LYS A 88 8.96 2.82 19.19
N ASP A 89 9.36 4.03 18.74
CA ASP A 89 9.46 5.21 19.59
C ASP A 89 8.15 5.58 20.28
N ARG A 90 7.03 5.26 19.62
CA ARG A 90 5.67 5.41 20.16
C ARG A 90 5.20 4.18 20.95
N VAL A 91 6.07 3.20 21.17
CA VAL A 91 5.76 1.95 21.89
C VAL A 91 4.60 1.17 21.23
N LEU A 92 4.41 1.29 19.92
CA LEU A 92 3.35 0.59 19.19
C LEU A 92 3.80 -0.79 18.71
N VAL A 93 5.10 -0.95 18.48
CA VAL A 93 5.72 -2.22 18.08
C VAL A 93 6.98 -2.48 18.89
N LEU A 94 7.35 -3.75 19.01
CA LEU A 94 8.68 -4.18 19.41
C LEU A 94 9.46 -4.56 18.16
N TRP A 95 10.70 -4.12 18.06
CA TRP A 95 11.63 -4.50 17.00
C TRP A 95 12.72 -5.38 17.60
N SER A 96 12.87 -6.56 17.08
CA SER A 96 13.80 -7.58 17.57
C SER A 96 14.52 -8.26 16.42
N TYR A 97 15.53 -9.05 16.75
CA TYR A 97 16.36 -9.77 15.79
C TYR A 97 16.42 -11.24 16.14
N GLU A 98 16.44 -12.09 15.13
CA GLU A 98 16.68 -13.53 15.25
C GLU A 98 17.94 -13.89 14.44
N GLY A 99 18.94 -14.45 15.10
CA GLY A 99 20.23 -14.76 14.46
C GLY A 99 21.12 -13.55 14.23
N SER A 100 22.14 -13.74 13.39
CA SER A 100 23.11 -12.70 13.02
C SER A 100 22.77 -12.16 11.63
N GLY A 101 22.38 -10.89 11.55
CA GLY A 101 22.19 -10.18 10.29
C GLY A 101 20.84 -9.46 10.15
N SER A 102 20.72 -8.64 9.09
CA SER A 102 19.52 -7.84 8.83
C SER A 102 18.31 -8.68 8.38
N GLU A 103 18.52 -9.90 7.91
CA GLU A 103 17.47 -10.79 7.43
C GLU A 103 16.60 -11.34 8.58
N GLY A 104 17.16 -11.43 9.79
CA GLY A 104 16.45 -11.86 10.99
C GLY A 104 15.69 -10.74 11.72
N ALA A 105 15.67 -9.52 11.20
CA ALA A 105 14.94 -8.41 11.81
C ALA A 105 13.43 -8.62 11.70
N TYR A 106 12.71 -8.58 12.81
CA TYR A 106 11.26 -8.73 12.85
C TYR A 106 10.60 -7.75 13.82
N VAL A 107 9.32 -7.53 13.61
CA VAL A 107 8.47 -6.68 14.45
C VAL A 107 7.28 -7.46 14.99
N THR A 108 6.84 -7.09 16.18
CA THR A 108 5.59 -7.56 16.79
C THR A 108 4.82 -6.36 17.32
N VAL A 109 3.48 -6.41 17.27
CA VAL A 109 2.65 -5.33 17.82
C VAL A 109 2.57 -5.46 19.34
N THR A 110 2.71 -4.33 20.04
CA THR A 110 2.52 -4.26 21.50
C THR A 110 1.04 -4.21 21.87
N GLU A 111 0.71 -4.38 23.14
CA GLU A 111 -0.66 -4.18 23.64
C GLU A 111 -1.16 -2.74 23.37
N THR A 112 -0.29 -1.75 23.54
CA THR A 112 -0.59 -0.34 23.22
C THR A 112 -0.87 -0.16 21.73
N GLY A 113 -0.05 -0.79 20.86
CA GLY A 113 -0.25 -0.79 19.42
C GLY A 113 -1.57 -1.42 19.01
N GLN A 114 -1.91 -2.56 19.59
CA GLN A 114 -3.19 -3.25 19.34
C GLN A 114 -4.40 -2.39 19.76
N LYS A 115 -4.35 -1.78 20.93
CA LYS A 115 -5.43 -0.89 21.41
C LYS A 115 -5.62 0.30 20.47
N LEU A 116 -4.53 0.91 20.03
CA LEU A 116 -4.57 2.05 19.10
C LEU A 116 -5.09 1.62 17.74
N PHE A 117 -4.61 0.51 17.19
CA PHE A 117 -5.04 -0.06 15.91
C PHE A 117 -6.54 -0.40 15.92
N LYS A 118 -7.02 -1.14 16.91
CA LYS A 118 -8.44 -1.49 17.06
C LYS A 118 -9.33 -0.26 17.19
N GLY A 119 -8.88 0.76 17.93
CA GLY A 119 -9.61 2.02 18.04
C GLY A 119 -9.73 2.74 16.70
N GLN A 120 -8.67 2.76 15.89
CA GLN A 120 -8.69 3.33 14.55
C GLN A 120 -9.54 2.49 13.58
N GLU A 121 -9.45 1.16 13.65
CA GLU A 121 -10.26 0.25 12.86
C GLU A 121 -11.76 0.46 13.09
N MET A 122 -12.19 0.66 14.34
CA MET A 122 -13.60 0.96 14.65
C MET A 122 -14.09 2.23 13.94
N ILE A 123 -13.29 3.31 13.96
CA ILE A 123 -13.65 4.57 13.28
C ILE A 123 -13.80 4.35 11.78
N LEU A 124 -12.84 3.65 11.16
CA LEU A 124 -12.87 3.34 9.74
C LEU A 124 -14.08 2.48 9.39
N ARG A 125 -14.33 1.43 10.18
CA ARG A 125 -15.45 0.49 9.98
C ARG A 125 -16.80 1.19 10.08
N GLU A 126 -16.99 2.11 11.02
CA GLU A 126 -18.20 2.92 11.09
C GLU A 126 -18.38 3.81 9.86
N CYS A 127 -17.34 4.54 9.48
CA CYS A 127 -17.39 5.43 8.32
C CYS A 127 -17.61 4.65 7.02
N TYR A 128 -16.75 3.66 6.75
CA TYR A 128 -16.85 2.87 5.52
C TYR A 128 -18.11 1.99 5.48
N GLY A 129 -18.61 1.50 6.62
CA GLY A 129 -19.87 0.78 6.67
C GLY A 129 -21.03 1.61 6.13
N LYS A 130 -21.10 2.90 6.51
CA LYS A 130 -22.11 3.83 5.98
C LYS A 130 -21.93 4.08 4.47
N VAL A 131 -20.68 4.19 4.01
CA VAL A 131 -20.37 4.36 2.58
C VAL A 131 -20.76 3.12 1.79
N ILE A 132 -20.37 1.93 2.26
CA ILE A 132 -20.64 0.65 1.59
C ILE A 132 -22.14 0.41 1.49
N ASN A 133 -22.91 0.69 2.56
CA ASN A 133 -24.35 0.55 2.54
C ASN A 133 -25.03 1.45 1.51
N LYS A 134 -24.51 2.68 1.27
CA LYS A 134 -25.05 3.62 0.28
C LYS A 134 -24.57 3.30 -1.14
N PHE A 135 -23.32 2.91 -1.30
CA PHE A 135 -22.70 2.64 -2.60
C PHE A 135 -23.10 1.26 -3.15
N GLY A 136 -23.38 0.31 -2.27
CA GLY A 136 -23.69 -1.08 -2.59
C GLY A 136 -22.46 -1.98 -2.54
N LYS A 137 -22.61 -3.15 -1.91
CA LYS A 137 -21.53 -4.15 -1.75
C LYS A 137 -20.99 -4.61 -3.09
N ASP A 138 -21.87 -4.92 -4.04
CA ASP A 138 -21.47 -5.45 -5.35
C ASP A 138 -20.72 -4.41 -6.19
N ASN A 139 -21.17 -3.14 -6.13
CA ASN A 139 -20.46 -2.03 -6.76
C ASN A 139 -19.06 -1.86 -6.17
N LEU A 140 -18.90 -2.00 -4.85
CA LEU A 140 -17.60 -1.92 -4.22
C LEU A 140 -16.69 -3.07 -4.65
N ILE A 141 -17.20 -4.31 -4.69
CA ILE A 141 -16.44 -5.47 -5.14
C ILE A 141 -15.96 -5.28 -6.58
N MET A 142 -16.84 -4.80 -7.46
CA MET A 142 -16.48 -4.51 -8.86
C MET A 142 -15.41 -3.41 -8.94
N LEU A 143 -15.58 -2.32 -8.20
CA LEU A 143 -14.61 -1.22 -8.15
C LEU A 143 -13.23 -1.72 -7.70
N LEU A 144 -13.16 -2.49 -6.62
CA LEU A 144 -11.89 -3.04 -6.11
C LEU A 144 -11.20 -3.97 -7.11
N LYS A 145 -11.97 -4.80 -7.83
CA LYS A 145 -11.42 -5.62 -8.93
C LYS A 145 -10.83 -4.76 -10.05
N MET A 146 -11.56 -3.75 -10.48
CA MET A 146 -11.12 -2.85 -11.55
C MET A 146 -9.89 -2.03 -11.13
N MET A 147 -9.84 -1.54 -9.90
CA MET A 147 -8.66 -0.85 -9.36
C MET A 147 -7.43 -1.76 -9.36
N LYS A 148 -7.57 -3.01 -8.89
CA LYS A 148 -6.46 -3.97 -8.89
C LYS A 148 -5.96 -4.27 -10.31
N GLN A 149 -6.86 -4.42 -11.29
CA GLN A 149 -6.50 -4.62 -12.69
C GLN A 149 -5.76 -3.41 -13.25
N LEU A 150 -6.27 -2.20 -12.98
CA LEU A 150 -5.63 -0.96 -13.42
C LEU A 150 -4.24 -0.78 -12.82
N ASP A 151 -4.07 -1.03 -11.53
CA ASP A 151 -2.77 -0.91 -10.86
C ASP A 151 -1.77 -1.93 -11.43
N ASN A 152 -2.18 -3.17 -11.69
CA ASN A 152 -1.32 -4.18 -12.29
C ASN A 152 -0.86 -3.77 -13.70
N LEU A 153 -1.78 -3.27 -14.54
CA LEU A 153 -1.45 -2.79 -15.88
C LEU A 153 -0.51 -1.59 -15.83
N MET A 154 -0.78 -0.60 -14.98
CA MET A 154 0.08 0.56 -14.81
C MET A 154 1.49 0.18 -14.34
N CYS A 155 1.61 -0.74 -13.38
CA CYS A 155 2.90 -1.23 -12.92
C CYS A 155 3.68 -1.95 -14.04
N SER A 156 2.98 -2.73 -14.89
CA SER A 156 3.58 -3.40 -16.05
C SER A 156 4.12 -2.41 -17.07
N GLU A 157 3.31 -1.40 -17.45
CA GLU A 157 3.70 -0.37 -18.42
C GLU A 157 4.86 0.49 -17.91
N ILE A 158 4.84 0.91 -16.63
CA ILE A 158 5.92 1.71 -16.03
C ILE A 158 7.25 0.92 -16.02
N LYS A 159 7.22 -0.38 -15.72
CA LYS A 159 8.42 -1.22 -15.78
C LYS A 159 8.98 -1.32 -17.20
N GLY A 160 8.10 -1.50 -18.20
CA GLY A 160 8.52 -1.53 -19.61
C GLY A 160 9.15 -0.23 -20.08
N MET A 161 8.67 0.93 -19.60
CA MET A 161 9.26 2.23 -19.93
C MET A 161 10.66 2.42 -19.29
N GLY A 162 10.87 1.93 -18.07
CA GLY A 162 12.17 2.03 -17.38
C GLY A 162 13.26 1.15 -17.99
N GLU A 163 12.90 0.04 -18.63
CA GLU A 163 13.84 -0.82 -19.34
C GLU A 163 14.34 -0.19 -20.65
N VAL A 164 13.49 0.57 -21.34
CA VAL A 164 13.85 1.27 -22.59
C VAL A 164 14.87 2.39 -22.32
N ASP A 165 14.74 3.13 -21.23
CA ASP A 165 15.70 4.20 -20.87
C ASP A 165 17.07 3.65 -20.44
N SER A 166 17.17 2.40 -20.00
CA SER A 166 18.44 1.78 -19.64
C SER A 166 19.26 1.34 -20.87
N TYR A 167 18.61 1.03 -21.99
CA TYR A 167 19.29 0.69 -23.24
C TYR A 167 19.77 1.93 -24.01
N GLY A 168 19.08 3.07 -23.88
CA GLY A 168 19.48 4.33 -24.56
C GLY A 168 20.69 5.05 -23.94
N ARG A 169 21.10 4.71 -22.72
CA ARG A 169 22.28 5.31 -22.05
C ARG A 169 23.58 4.56 -22.26
N ALA A 170 23.54 3.38 -22.84
CA ALA A 170 24.75 2.60 -23.11
C ALA A 170 25.51 3.04 -24.37
N ASP A 171 24.86 3.75 -25.28
CA ASP A 171 25.46 4.16 -26.55
C ASP A 171 26.10 5.58 -26.57
N GLU A 172 25.99 6.36 -25.46
CA GLU A 172 26.58 7.71 -25.37
C GLU A 172 27.91 7.78 -24.59
N ALA A 173 28.48 6.65 -24.20
CA ALA A 173 29.72 6.62 -23.37
C ALA A 173 30.98 6.25 -24.15
N ASP A 174 30.96 6.14 -25.50
CA ASP A 174 32.13 5.84 -26.35
C ASP A 174 32.23 6.82 -27.53
N GLU A 175 32.35 8.15 -27.25
CA GLU A 175 32.96 9.12 -28.17
C GLU A 175 33.89 10.09 -27.42
#